data_6b9c90b0b208caeea388da2d09ded4e9
#
_entry.id   6b9c90b0b208caeea388da2d09ded4e9
#
_cell.length_a   1.000
_cell.length_b   1.000
_cell.length_c   1.000
_cell.angle_alpha   90.00
_cell.angle_beta   90.00
_cell.angle_gamma   90.00
#
_symmetry.space_group_name_H-M   'P 1'
#
loop_
_entity.id
_entity.type
_entity.pdbx_description
1 polymer ?
#
loop_
_entity_poly.entity_id
_entity_poly.type
_entity_poly.pdbx_seq_one_letter_code
_entity_poly.pdbx_strand_id
1 'polypeptide(L)'
;MAKAKEGIGTDWQAFSNIEADNNVAALAVLGYRHAWENANVFLGVRNVNEDFFTSDATSLFVNSSCGIFPTIAASYPIANYPFSGLTVYFDVSRNGWTFRNSLYNGVGYNGWRRHDNPFLVRPKEDGVFNISQLEYSHRDGHYFAGVAVHSRQFAVDEEGELLTESPAAETSCAWWAYGEQPLWKTEEKSISVMAQYSENTCHSNACSRYGEVGCVYQDSRNACGLSGQYALFQQGREYSVEMTWRRQLTRSLDVQPCCQYVTNADGDFFVVCARLCYDF
;
A
#
# COMPACT_ATOMS: atom_id res chain seq x y z
N MET A 1 7.28 8.33 -22.07
CA MET A 1 5.87 8.51 -21.68
C MET A 1 5.82 9.71 -20.77
N ALA A 2 4.93 10.67 -21.02
CA ALA A 2 4.73 11.77 -20.09
C ALA A 2 4.17 11.16 -18.79
N LYS A 3 4.68 11.57 -17.64
CA LYS A 3 4.14 11.16 -16.36
C LYS A 3 2.73 11.75 -16.24
N ALA A 4 1.74 10.91 -15.90
CA ALA A 4 0.38 11.42 -15.70
C ALA A 4 0.36 12.47 -14.57
N LYS A 5 1.21 12.31 -13.55
CA LYS A 5 1.41 13.25 -12.44
C LYS A 5 1.82 14.67 -12.90
N GLU A 6 2.62 14.82 -13.98
CA GLU A 6 3.03 16.13 -14.50
C GLU A 6 1.90 16.89 -15.23
N GLY A 7 0.79 16.22 -15.56
CA GLY A 7 -0.32 16.79 -16.31
C GLY A 7 -1.62 16.98 -15.54
N ILE A 8 -1.77 16.42 -14.33
CA ILE A 8 -3.05 16.31 -13.62
C ILE A 8 -3.09 17.16 -12.34
N GLY A 9 -1.99 17.72 -11.90
CA GLY A 9 -1.94 18.54 -10.70
C GLY A 9 -1.29 17.82 -9.52
N THR A 10 -1.36 18.44 -8.37
CA THR A 10 -0.69 18.03 -7.14
C THR A 10 -1.63 17.23 -6.24
N ASP A 11 -1.94 15.99 -6.60
CA ASP A 11 -2.55 15.04 -5.66
C ASP A 11 -1.45 14.43 -4.77
N TRP A 12 -1.66 14.49 -3.46
CA TRP A 12 -0.64 14.05 -2.49
C TRP A 12 -0.75 12.55 -2.17
N GLN A 13 -1.92 11.95 -2.40
CA GLN A 13 -2.15 10.52 -2.20
C GLN A 13 -1.79 9.64 -3.40
N ALA A 14 -1.50 10.21 -4.55
CA ALA A 14 -1.33 9.56 -5.85
C ALA A 14 -2.58 8.79 -6.33
N PHE A 15 -3.21 9.30 -7.37
CA PHE A 15 -4.47 8.78 -7.94
C PHE A 15 -4.35 7.38 -8.58
N SER A 16 -3.15 6.85 -8.74
CA SER A 16 -2.93 5.52 -9.35
C SER A 16 -1.85 4.72 -8.64
N ASN A 17 -2.22 3.53 -8.18
CA ASN A 17 -1.34 2.59 -7.46
C ASN A 17 -0.42 1.76 -8.38
N ILE A 18 -0.49 1.93 -9.71
CA ILE A 18 0.39 1.25 -10.68
C ILE A 18 1.36 2.19 -11.38
N GLU A 19 1.34 3.48 -11.06
CA GLU A 19 2.28 4.44 -11.60
C GLU A 19 3.65 4.28 -10.93
N ALA A 20 4.69 4.12 -11.73
CA ALA A 20 6.05 3.97 -11.25
C ALA A 20 7.01 4.84 -12.08
N ASP A 21 7.87 5.58 -11.38
CA ASP A 21 8.85 6.44 -12.01
C ASP A 21 9.97 5.65 -12.70
N ASN A 22 10.08 5.81 -14.04
CA ASN A 22 11.24 5.47 -14.88
C ASN A 22 11.90 4.08 -14.71
N ASN A 23 11.18 3.06 -14.19
CA ASN A 23 11.74 1.74 -14.07
C ASN A 23 11.39 0.87 -15.27
N VAL A 24 12.39 0.56 -16.08
CA VAL A 24 12.24 -0.35 -17.22
C VAL A 24 12.17 -1.80 -16.75
N ALA A 25 12.87 -2.13 -15.67
CA ALA A 25 12.86 -3.45 -15.05
C ALA A 25 13.28 -3.34 -13.58
N ALA A 26 12.54 -3.99 -12.70
CA ALA A 26 12.86 -4.12 -11.29
C ALA A 26 12.69 -5.58 -10.84
N LEU A 27 13.49 -5.99 -9.84
CA LEU A 27 13.35 -7.29 -9.22
C LEU A 27 12.23 -7.21 -8.18
N ALA A 28 11.10 -7.87 -8.43
CA ALA A 28 9.96 -7.85 -7.51
C ALA A 28 10.15 -8.85 -6.36
N VAL A 29 10.38 -10.12 -6.69
CA VAL A 29 10.53 -11.21 -5.70
C VAL A 29 11.62 -12.18 -6.15
N LEU A 30 12.58 -12.46 -5.27
CA LEU A 30 13.58 -13.53 -5.43
C LEU A 30 14.02 -14.03 -4.06
N GLY A 31 13.79 -15.30 -3.75
CA GLY A 31 14.20 -15.84 -2.46
C GLY A 31 13.85 -17.29 -2.26
N TYR A 32 14.11 -17.75 -1.04
CA TYR A 32 13.77 -19.09 -0.57
C TYR A 32 12.58 -19.01 0.38
N ARG A 33 11.54 -19.81 0.12
CA ARG A 33 10.39 -19.99 0.98
C ARG A 33 10.36 -21.42 1.52
N HIS A 34 10.16 -21.55 2.81
CA HIS A 34 9.82 -22.81 3.45
C HIS A 34 8.46 -22.73 4.11
N ALA A 35 7.57 -23.69 3.79
CA ALA A 35 6.21 -23.73 4.29
C ALA A 35 6.00 -25.00 5.12
N TRP A 36 5.45 -24.83 6.32
CA TRP A 36 4.88 -25.88 7.17
C TRP A 36 3.34 -25.80 7.09
N GLU A 37 2.66 -26.68 7.76
CA GLU A 37 1.19 -26.72 7.78
C GLU A 37 0.55 -25.38 8.17
N ASN A 38 1.09 -24.72 9.20
CA ASN A 38 0.53 -23.51 9.78
C ASN A 38 1.51 -22.33 9.83
N ALA A 39 2.64 -22.43 9.19
CA ALA A 39 3.68 -21.41 9.24
C ALA A 39 4.48 -21.33 7.94
N ASN A 40 4.96 -20.13 7.59
CA ASN A 40 5.85 -19.92 6.49
C ASN A 40 7.04 -19.04 6.93
N VAL A 41 8.19 -19.27 6.32
CA VAL A 41 9.37 -18.41 6.40
C VAL A 41 9.82 -18.10 5.00
N PHE A 42 10.20 -16.85 4.74
CA PHE A 42 10.82 -16.42 3.50
C PHE A 42 12.11 -15.65 3.80
N LEU A 43 13.15 -15.93 3.03
CA LEU A 43 14.41 -15.20 3.05
C LEU A 43 14.77 -14.82 1.62
N GLY A 44 14.89 -13.54 1.35
CA GLY A 44 15.18 -13.04 0.02
C GLY A 44 14.76 -11.60 -0.20
N VAL A 45 14.62 -11.23 -1.46
CA VAL A 45 14.19 -9.90 -1.90
C VAL A 45 12.70 -9.91 -2.22
N ARG A 46 11.94 -8.99 -1.64
CA ARG A 46 10.51 -8.71 -1.95
C ARG A 46 10.10 -7.34 -1.44
N ASN A 47 8.93 -6.88 -1.82
CA ASN A 47 8.33 -5.65 -1.28
C ASN A 47 7.32 -5.95 -0.17
N VAL A 48 6.95 -4.93 0.60
CA VAL A 48 6.00 -5.07 1.72
C VAL A 48 4.57 -5.38 1.26
N ASN A 49 4.20 -4.98 0.04
CA ASN A 49 2.84 -5.17 -0.49
C ASN A 49 2.52 -6.64 -0.82
N GLU A 50 3.52 -7.51 -0.90
CA GLU A 50 3.31 -8.94 -1.10
C GLU A 50 2.59 -9.62 0.07
N ASP A 51 2.75 -9.09 1.29
CA ASP A 51 2.29 -9.76 2.51
C ASP A 51 1.37 -8.93 3.39
N PHE A 52 1.48 -7.59 3.32
CA PHE A 52 0.82 -6.67 4.23
C PHE A 52 -0.20 -5.81 3.49
N PHE A 53 -1.21 -5.32 4.21
CA PHE A 53 -2.26 -4.41 3.70
C PHE A 53 -3.19 -5.02 2.64
N THR A 54 -3.12 -6.31 2.41
CA THR A 54 -3.90 -6.98 1.35
C THR A 54 -5.34 -7.19 1.78
N SER A 55 -6.29 -6.77 0.93
CA SER A 55 -7.72 -6.99 1.09
C SER A 55 -8.39 -7.08 -0.28
N ASP A 56 -9.43 -7.90 -0.38
CA ASP A 56 -10.21 -8.04 -1.61
C ASP A 56 -10.95 -6.73 -1.94
N ALA A 57 -11.47 -6.02 -0.92
CA ALA A 57 -12.17 -4.76 -1.13
C ALA A 57 -11.23 -3.64 -1.56
N THR A 58 -10.10 -3.45 -0.86
CA THR A 58 -9.16 -2.37 -1.20
C THR A 58 -8.45 -2.59 -2.52
N SER A 59 -8.24 -3.83 -2.95
CA SER A 59 -7.64 -4.17 -4.24
C SER A 59 -8.44 -3.73 -5.45
N LEU A 60 -9.73 -3.42 -5.27
CA LEU A 60 -10.57 -2.89 -6.33
C LEU A 60 -10.25 -1.42 -6.64
N PHE A 61 -9.85 -0.63 -5.63
CA PHE A 61 -9.62 0.80 -5.80
C PHE A 61 -8.30 1.09 -6.51
N VAL A 62 -8.26 2.25 -7.17
CA VAL A 62 -7.17 2.66 -8.05
C VAL A 62 -6.21 3.62 -7.34
N ASN A 63 -6.72 4.39 -6.38
CA ASN A 63 -5.92 5.30 -5.58
C ASN A 63 -4.85 4.53 -4.79
N SER A 64 -3.62 5.06 -4.76
CA SER A 64 -2.47 4.43 -4.10
C SER A 64 -2.67 4.18 -2.62
N SER A 65 -3.38 5.07 -1.93
CA SER A 65 -3.61 5.00 -0.49
C SER A 65 -4.55 3.88 -0.07
N CYS A 66 -5.34 3.33 -1.00
CA CYS A 66 -6.22 2.19 -0.71
C CYS A 66 -5.44 0.89 -0.46
N GLY A 67 -4.22 0.77 -0.98
CA GLY A 67 -3.31 -0.35 -0.73
C GLY A 67 -2.47 -0.09 0.53
N ILE A 68 -1.26 0.42 0.35
CA ILE A 68 -0.39 0.81 1.46
C ILE A 68 -0.75 2.22 1.95
N PHE A 69 -0.90 2.38 3.26
CA PHE A 69 -1.27 3.66 3.87
C PHE A 69 -0.22 4.75 3.63
N PRO A 70 -0.61 5.99 3.30
CA PRO A 70 0.34 7.09 3.09
C PRO A 70 1.13 7.44 4.36
N THR A 71 0.61 7.15 5.55
CA THR A 71 1.35 7.23 6.82
C THR A 71 2.61 6.36 6.87
N ILE A 72 2.70 5.38 5.98
CA ILE A 72 3.83 4.47 5.81
C ILE A 72 4.53 4.73 4.50
N ALA A 73 3.82 4.68 3.37
CA ALA A 73 4.40 4.79 2.03
C ALA A 73 5.05 6.16 1.76
N ALA A 74 4.44 7.24 2.23
CA ALA A 74 5.00 8.59 2.08
C ALA A 74 6.00 8.96 3.20
N SER A 75 6.01 8.24 4.32
CA SER A 75 6.83 8.59 5.50
C SER A 75 8.11 7.77 5.62
N TYR A 76 8.26 6.68 4.87
CA TYR A 76 9.41 5.81 4.91
C TYR A 76 9.88 5.41 3.52
N PRO A 77 11.18 5.47 3.21
CA PRO A 77 11.74 5.05 1.91
C PRO A 77 11.92 3.53 1.83
N ILE A 78 10.90 2.78 2.20
CA ILE A 78 10.96 1.33 2.35
C ILE A 78 10.81 0.59 1.02
N ALA A 79 10.96 -0.73 1.08
CA ALA A 79 10.70 -1.65 -0.03
C ALA A 79 9.19 -1.73 -0.34
N ASN A 80 8.65 -0.66 -0.89
CA ASN A 80 7.28 -0.51 -1.40
C ASN A 80 7.31 -0.47 -2.94
N TYR A 81 6.32 -1.05 -3.61
CA TYR A 81 6.30 -1.08 -5.08
C TYR A 81 6.62 0.29 -5.72
N PRO A 82 7.53 0.35 -6.71
CA PRO A 82 8.25 -0.73 -7.40
C PRO A 82 9.57 -1.17 -6.72
N PHE A 83 9.89 -0.65 -5.54
CA PHE A 83 11.10 -0.99 -4.81
C PHE A 83 10.97 -2.34 -4.11
N SER A 84 12.08 -3.06 -4.02
CA SER A 84 12.20 -4.29 -3.26
C SER A 84 13.38 -4.20 -2.31
N GLY A 85 13.41 -5.06 -1.30
CA GLY A 85 14.50 -5.10 -0.34
C GLY A 85 14.75 -6.49 0.20
N LEU A 86 15.99 -6.75 0.62
CA LEU A 86 16.30 -7.97 1.32
C LEU A 86 15.53 -8.03 2.63
N THR A 87 14.84 -9.15 2.84
CA THR A 87 13.97 -9.35 4.00
C THR A 87 14.05 -10.76 4.57
N VAL A 88 13.76 -10.83 5.86
CA VAL A 88 13.37 -12.05 6.56
C VAL A 88 11.89 -11.88 6.95
N TYR A 89 11.06 -12.76 6.45
CA TYR A 89 9.62 -12.78 6.71
C TYR A 89 9.20 -14.10 7.35
N PHE A 90 8.22 -14.04 8.24
CA PHE A 90 7.50 -15.22 8.70
C PHE A 90 6.02 -14.93 8.96
N ASP A 91 5.20 -15.95 8.82
CA ASP A 91 3.81 -15.96 9.27
C ASP A 91 3.45 -17.25 9.98
N VAL A 92 2.45 -17.15 10.87
CA VAL A 92 1.86 -18.29 11.58
C VAL A 92 0.35 -18.11 11.60
N SER A 93 -0.38 -19.15 11.16
CA SER A 93 -1.84 -19.14 11.07
C SER A 93 -2.45 -20.21 11.96
N ARG A 94 -3.51 -19.85 12.71
CA ARG A 94 -4.28 -20.80 13.52
C ARG A 94 -5.69 -20.29 13.81
N ASN A 95 -6.70 -21.11 13.58
CA ASN A 95 -8.10 -20.84 13.94
C ASN A 95 -8.62 -19.48 13.42
N GLY A 96 -8.31 -19.13 12.17
CA GLY A 96 -8.71 -17.87 11.56
C GLY A 96 -7.83 -16.67 11.90
N TRP A 97 -6.86 -16.82 12.81
CA TRP A 97 -5.85 -15.83 13.11
C TRP A 97 -4.59 -16.07 12.28
N THR A 98 -3.98 -14.99 11.78
CA THR A 98 -2.66 -15.03 11.15
C THR A 98 -1.82 -13.89 11.71
N PHE A 99 -0.66 -14.22 12.25
CA PHE A 99 0.36 -13.23 12.62
C PHE A 99 1.45 -13.23 11.57
N ARG A 100 1.83 -12.04 11.08
CA ARG A 100 2.91 -11.83 10.12
C ARG A 100 3.93 -10.86 10.68
N ASN A 101 5.18 -11.11 10.37
CA ASN A 101 6.26 -10.17 10.67
C ASN A 101 7.31 -10.20 9.56
N SER A 102 7.86 -9.04 9.26
CA SER A 102 8.97 -8.90 8.33
C SER A 102 9.99 -7.88 8.79
N LEU A 103 11.25 -8.16 8.49
CA LEU A 103 12.39 -7.29 8.79
C LEU A 103 13.13 -6.98 7.49
N TYR A 104 13.23 -5.70 7.15
CA TYR A 104 13.87 -5.19 5.94
C TYR A 104 15.07 -4.31 6.25
N ASN A 105 15.97 -4.13 5.26
CA ASN A 105 16.80 -2.94 5.22
C ASN A 105 15.90 -1.69 5.24
N GLY A 106 16.30 -0.63 5.94
CA GLY A 106 15.44 0.52 6.15
C GLY A 106 15.11 1.32 4.88
N VAL A 107 15.89 1.17 3.83
CA VAL A 107 15.67 1.80 2.52
C VAL A 107 15.50 0.71 1.45
N GLY A 108 14.50 0.86 0.59
CA GLY A 108 14.28 0.02 -0.58
C GLY A 108 15.06 0.55 -1.80
N TYR A 109 15.58 -0.36 -2.60
CA TYR A 109 16.36 -0.04 -3.80
C TYR A 109 15.84 -0.83 -4.99
N ASN A 110 15.81 -0.20 -6.17
CA ASN A 110 15.35 -0.85 -7.40
C ASN A 110 16.35 -0.85 -8.55
N GLY A 111 17.57 -0.37 -8.29
CA GLY A 111 18.64 -0.33 -9.28
C GLY A 111 19.39 -1.66 -9.44
N TRP A 112 20.38 -1.65 -10.34
CA TRP A 112 21.26 -2.78 -10.64
C TRP A 112 22.72 -2.44 -10.43
N ARG A 113 23.01 -1.36 -9.70
CA ARG A 113 24.38 -0.90 -9.42
C ARG A 113 24.85 -1.39 -8.05
N ARG A 114 26.17 -1.37 -7.83
CA ARG A 114 26.78 -1.80 -6.56
C ARG A 114 26.20 -1.09 -5.33
N HIS A 115 25.85 0.18 -5.46
CA HIS A 115 25.36 1.01 -4.36
C HIS A 115 23.84 1.29 -4.44
N ASP A 116 23.17 0.67 -5.40
CA ASP A 116 21.74 0.80 -5.63
C ASP A 116 21.23 -0.53 -6.20
N ASN A 117 20.86 -1.44 -5.32
CA ASN A 117 20.27 -2.73 -5.67
C ASN A 117 19.52 -3.33 -4.47
N PRO A 118 18.52 -4.19 -4.69
CA PRO A 118 17.62 -4.70 -3.65
C PRO A 118 18.28 -5.66 -2.63
N PHE A 119 19.54 -6.05 -2.83
CA PHE A 119 20.29 -6.91 -1.90
C PHE A 119 21.11 -6.12 -0.88
N LEU A 120 21.09 -4.79 -0.90
CA LEU A 120 21.82 -3.96 0.04
C LEU A 120 21.33 -4.13 1.47
N VAL A 121 22.27 -4.24 2.40
CA VAL A 121 22.02 -4.25 3.85
C VAL A 121 22.97 -3.25 4.50
N ARG A 122 22.44 -2.09 4.89
CA ARG A 122 23.20 -0.99 5.47
C ARG A 122 22.53 -0.43 6.73
N PRO A 123 22.41 -1.22 7.81
CA PRO A 123 21.61 -0.82 8.99
C PRO A 123 22.17 0.42 9.71
N LYS A 124 23.45 0.74 9.52
CA LYS A 124 24.06 1.96 10.10
C LYS A 124 23.70 3.22 9.32
N GLU A 125 23.49 3.12 8.01
CA GLU A 125 23.13 4.22 7.11
C GLU A 125 21.61 4.30 6.93
N ASP A 126 21.03 3.23 6.41
CA ASP A 126 19.62 3.13 6.03
C ASP A 126 18.69 2.87 7.22
N GLY A 127 19.22 2.38 8.34
CA GLY A 127 18.41 1.87 9.44
C GLY A 127 17.83 0.48 9.14
N VAL A 128 16.83 0.12 9.94
CA VAL A 128 16.09 -1.15 9.84
C VAL A 128 14.60 -0.85 9.91
N PHE A 129 13.82 -1.49 9.06
CA PHE A 129 12.37 -1.41 9.07
C PHE A 129 11.76 -2.74 9.49
N ASN A 130 10.95 -2.72 10.53
CA ASN A 130 10.18 -3.88 10.99
C ASN A 130 8.70 -3.61 10.83
N ILE A 131 7.97 -4.60 10.33
CA ILE A 131 6.52 -4.54 10.16
C ILE A 131 5.88 -5.81 10.71
N SER A 132 4.81 -5.65 11.50
CA SER A 132 4.04 -6.74 12.09
C SER A 132 2.57 -6.50 11.88
N GLN A 133 1.82 -7.56 11.55
CA GLN A 133 0.37 -7.51 11.36
C GLN A 133 -0.28 -8.75 11.95
N LEU A 134 -1.36 -8.53 12.68
CA LEU A 134 -2.27 -9.58 13.16
C LEU A 134 -3.56 -9.50 12.36
N GLU A 135 -3.95 -10.60 11.74
CA GLU A 135 -5.17 -10.75 10.96
C GLU A 135 -6.15 -11.69 11.63
N TYR A 136 -7.42 -11.45 11.40
CA TYR A 136 -8.50 -12.31 11.79
C TYR A 136 -9.53 -12.43 10.69
N SER A 137 -9.80 -13.66 10.24
CA SER A 137 -10.84 -13.95 9.26
C SER A 137 -11.96 -14.75 9.91
N HIS A 138 -13.18 -14.25 9.85
CA HIS A 138 -14.36 -14.88 10.42
C HIS A 138 -15.63 -14.54 9.62
N ARG A 139 -16.44 -15.55 9.27
CA ARG A 139 -17.72 -15.39 8.58
C ARG A 139 -17.65 -14.47 7.36
N ASP A 140 -16.66 -14.70 6.49
CA ASP A 140 -16.37 -13.88 5.31
C ASP A 140 -15.89 -12.44 5.62
N GLY A 141 -15.78 -12.05 6.88
CA GLY A 141 -15.16 -10.79 7.30
C GLY A 141 -13.65 -10.95 7.40
N HIS A 142 -12.90 -9.89 7.08
CA HIS A 142 -11.45 -9.83 7.16
C HIS A 142 -11.03 -8.58 7.92
N TYR A 143 -10.25 -8.78 8.97
CA TYR A 143 -9.80 -7.71 9.87
C TYR A 143 -8.31 -7.85 10.09
N PHE A 144 -7.60 -6.73 10.11
CA PHE A 144 -6.21 -6.73 10.52
C PHE A 144 -5.83 -5.44 11.25
N ALA A 145 -4.82 -5.55 12.10
CA ALA A 145 -4.16 -4.42 12.72
C ALA A 145 -2.66 -4.69 12.76
N GLY A 146 -1.88 -3.62 12.67
CA GLY A 146 -0.44 -3.78 12.64
C GLY A 146 0.32 -2.56 13.12
N VAL A 147 1.62 -2.73 13.19
CA VAL A 147 2.59 -1.72 13.56
C VAL A 147 3.83 -1.82 12.67
N ALA A 148 4.32 -0.68 12.25
CA ALA A 148 5.59 -0.52 11.56
C ALA A 148 6.52 0.32 12.41
N VAL A 149 7.78 -0.10 12.51
CA VAL A 149 8.83 0.60 13.24
C VAL A 149 10.04 0.77 12.34
N HIS A 150 10.49 2.00 12.18
CA HIS A 150 11.73 2.32 11.50
C HIS A 150 12.75 2.86 12.49
N SER A 151 13.99 2.37 12.46
CA SER A 151 15.05 2.82 13.37
C SER A 151 15.65 4.18 13.02
N ARG A 152 15.10 4.85 12.00
CA ARG A 152 15.47 6.19 11.54
C ARG A 152 14.23 7.03 11.30
N GLN A 153 14.40 8.36 11.35
CA GLN A 153 13.40 9.32 10.93
C GLN A 153 13.91 10.06 9.69
N PHE A 154 13.02 10.22 8.71
CA PHE A 154 13.29 10.93 7.47
C PHE A 154 12.50 12.24 7.47
N ALA A 155 13.19 13.33 7.17
CA ALA A 155 12.54 14.61 6.93
C ALA A 155 11.91 14.63 5.53
N VAL A 156 11.02 15.56 5.30
CA VAL A 156 10.48 15.87 3.98
C VAL A 156 10.91 17.30 3.60
N ASP A 157 11.04 17.54 2.31
CA ASP A 157 11.30 18.90 1.78
C ASP A 157 10.00 19.73 1.71
N GLU A 158 10.09 20.93 1.13
CA GLU A 158 8.94 21.84 0.96
C GLU A 158 7.89 21.26 -0.02
N GLU A 159 8.27 20.33 -0.88
CA GLU A 159 7.40 19.67 -1.86
C GLU A 159 6.78 18.39 -1.29
N GLY A 160 7.17 17.97 -0.07
CA GLY A 160 6.67 16.77 0.61
C GLY A 160 7.40 15.48 0.23
N GLU A 161 8.53 15.58 -0.49
CA GLU A 161 9.34 14.43 -0.87
C GLU A 161 10.31 14.03 0.25
N LEU A 162 10.51 12.71 0.43
CA LEU A 162 11.40 12.20 1.47
C LEU A 162 12.87 12.49 1.20
N LEU A 163 13.52 13.10 2.19
CA LEU A 163 14.96 13.30 2.22
C LEU A 163 15.64 12.05 2.78
N THR A 164 16.16 11.21 1.90
CA THR A 164 16.83 9.94 2.29
C THR A 164 18.27 10.12 2.71
N GLU A 165 18.85 11.27 2.44
CA GLU A 165 20.21 11.62 2.85
C GLU A 165 20.23 12.09 4.31
N SER A 166 21.10 11.49 5.12
CA SER A 166 21.32 11.87 6.53
C SER A 166 20.07 11.77 7.45
N PRO A 167 19.39 10.62 7.52
CA PRO A 167 18.25 10.45 8.40
C PRO A 167 18.62 10.61 9.87
N ALA A 168 17.71 11.14 10.69
CA ALA A 168 17.91 11.25 12.12
C ALA A 168 17.98 9.87 12.80
N ALA A 169 18.83 9.74 13.82
CA ALA A 169 19.02 8.49 14.57
C ALA A 169 17.93 8.32 15.66
N GLU A 170 16.68 8.53 15.27
CA GLU A 170 15.49 8.41 16.12
C GLU A 170 14.54 7.36 15.56
N THR A 171 13.83 6.68 16.46
CA THR A 171 12.86 5.65 16.07
C THR A 171 11.55 6.30 15.67
N SER A 172 11.00 5.87 14.55
CA SER A 172 9.68 6.26 14.05
C SER A 172 8.73 5.06 14.07
N CYS A 173 7.45 5.30 14.39
CA CYS A 173 6.44 4.26 14.52
C CYS A 173 5.14 4.70 13.83
N ALA A 174 4.54 3.77 13.11
CA ALA A 174 3.19 3.89 12.56
C ALA A 174 2.36 2.67 12.95
N TRP A 175 1.06 2.85 13.11
CA TRP A 175 0.11 1.78 13.36
C TRP A 175 -1.13 1.91 12.47
N TRP A 176 -1.83 0.82 12.27
CA TRP A 176 -3.07 0.79 11.49
C TRP A 176 -4.05 -0.26 11.97
N ALA A 177 -5.29 -0.05 11.59
CA ALA A 177 -6.36 -1.02 11.72
C ALA A 177 -7.24 -1.00 10.46
N TYR A 178 -7.70 -2.16 10.07
CA TYR A 178 -8.57 -2.40 8.92
C TYR A 178 -9.69 -3.36 9.30
N GLY A 179 -10.86 -3.17 8.72
CA GLY A 179 -11.96 -4.12 8.80
C GLY A 179 -12.80 -4.10 7.53
N GLU A 180 -13.14 -5.30 7.05
CA GLU A 180 -14.03 -5.55 5.92
C GLU A 180 -15.08 -6.56 6.32
N GLN A 181 -16.36 -6.26 6.05
CA GLN A 181 -17.47 -7.13 6.38
C GLN A 181 -18.50 -7.14 5.27
N PRO A 182 -18.86 -8.32 4.71
CA PRO A 182 -20.05 -8.45 3.89
C PRO A 182 -21.30 -8.16 4.72
N LEU A 183 -22.09 -7.18 4.28
CA LEU A 183 -23.40 -6.87 4.85
C LEU A 183 -24.50 -7.76 4.26
N TRP A 184 -24.31 -8.15 3.02
CA TRP A 184 -25.20 -9.03 2.29
C TRP A 184 -24.39 -9.89 1.32
N LYS A 185 -24.70 -11.20 1.31
CA LYS A 185 -24.01 -12.17 0.46
C LYS A 185 -24.98 -13.26 0.03
N THR A 186 -24.92 -13.60 -1.23
CA THR A 186 -25.53 -14.79 -1.85
C THR A 186 -24.44 -15.63 -2.51
N GLU A 187 -24.80 -16.72 -3.16
CA GLU A 187 -23.83 -17.55 -3.92
C GLU A 187 -23.17 -16.78 -5.07
N GLU A 188 -23.86 -15.79 -5.64
CA GLU A 188 -23.40 -15.08 -6.84
C GLU A 188 -23.04 -13.62 -6.61
N LYS A 189 -23.47 -13.01 -5.51
CA LYS A 189 -23.36 -11.56 -5.28
C LYS A 189 -23.06 -11.23 -3.84
N SER A 190 -22.33 -10.13 -3.63
CA SER A 190 -22.09 -9.60 -2.30
C SER A 190 -22.07 -8.08 -2.28
N ILE A 191 -22.40 -7.51 -1.12
CA ILE A 191 -22.15 -6.11 -0.77
C ILE A 191 -21.34 -6.12 0.51
N SER A 192 -20.13 -5.58 0.44
CA SER A 192 -19.21 -5.45 1.58
C SER A 192 -18.98 -3.98 1.91
N VAL A 193 -18.78 -3.69 3.18
CA VAL A 193 -18.27 -2.39 3.64
C VAL A 193 -16.88 -2.60 4.20
N MET A 194 -16.04 -1.58 4.06
CA MET A 194 -14.71 -1.57 4.65
C MET A 194 -14.41 -0.23 5.30
N ALA A 195 -13.57 -0.26 6.31
CA ALA A 195 -13.01 0.92 6.95
C ALA A 195 -11.56 0.66 7.33
N GLN A 196 -10.72 1.68 7.19
CA GLN A 196 -9.33 1.64 7.62
C GLN A 196 -8.89 2.97 8.21
N TYR A 197 -7.93 2.87 9.12
CA TYR A 197 -7.31 4.02 9.76
C TYR A 197 -5.85 3.73 10.05
N SER A 198 -5.00 4.73 9.86
CA SER A 198 -3.59 4.63 10.25
C SER A 198 -3.06 5.97 10.77
N GLU A 199 -2.06 5.88 11.63
CA GLU A 199 -1.38 7.03 12.22
C GLU A 199 0.12 6.78 12.32
N ASN A 200 0.91 7.76 11.92
CA ASN A 200 2.34 7.80 12.15
C ASN A 200 2.60 8.76 13.32
N THR A 201 3.22 8.26 14.38
CA THR A 201 3.42 8.99 15.63
C THR A 201 4.64 9.92 15.63
N CYS A 202 5.41 9.92 14.53
CA CYS A 202 6.58 10.78 14.39
C CYS A 202 6.19 12.19 13.94
N HIS A 203 6.81 13.22 14.51
CA HIS A 203 6.51 14.62 14.18
C HIS A 203 7.07 15.09 12.83
N SER A 204 8.09 14.42 12.30
CA SER A 204 8.72 14.78 11.01
C SER A 204 8.25 13.94 9.84
N ASN A 205 7.15 13.19 9.98
CA ASN A 205 6.61 12.35 8.91
C ASN A 205 5.95 13.18 7.79
N ALA A 206 5.90 12.63 6.58
CA ALA A 206 5.20 13.25 5.46
C ALA A 206 3.67 13.23 5.65
N CYS A 207 3.13 12.10 6.11
CA CYS A 207 1.70 11.92 6.40
C CYS A 207 1.50 11.40 7.81
N SER A 208 0.75 12.14 8.64
CA SER A 208 0.52 11.81 10.04
C SER A 208 -0.71 10.93 10.26
N ARG A 209 -1.75 11.07 9.47
CA ARG A 209 -3.02 10.34 9.61
C ARG A 209 -3.64 10.03 8.27
N TYR A 210 -4.27 8.86 8.20
CA TYR A 210 -5.05 8.43 7.06
C TYR A 210 -6.29 7.69 7.55
N GLY A 211 -7.41 7.89 6.86
CA GLY A 211 -8.64 7.16 7.09
C GLY A 211 -9.42 6.97 5.80
N GLU A 212 -10.06 5.83 5.66
CA GLU A 212 -10.89 5.49 4.52
C GLU A 212 -12.11 4.69 4.95
N VAL A 213 -13.22 4.93 4.26
CA VAL A 213 -14.42 4.11 4.33
C VAL A 213 -14.89 3.81 2.91
N GLY A 214 -15.36 2.59 2.68
CA GLY A 214 -15.79 2.20 1.36
C GLY A 214 -16.87 1.13 1.37
N CYS A 215 -17.50 0.99 0.21
CA CYS A 215 -18.49 -0.04 -0.08
C CYS A 215 -18.16 -0.67 -1.42
N VAL A 216 -18.24 -1.99 -1.49
CA VAL A 216 -17.96 -2.78 -2.70
C VAL A 216 -19.15 -3.69 -2.97
N TYR A 217 -19.71 -3.59 -4.17
CA TYR A 217 -20.61 -4.59 -4.75
C TYR A 217 -19.80 -5.50 -5.68
N GLN A 218 -20.02 -6.79 -5.58
CA GLN A 218 -19.37 -7.77 -6.44
C GLN A 218 -20.36 -8.83 -6.91
N ASP A 219 -20.30 -9.19 -8.21
CA ASP A 219 -20.94 -10.36 -8.77
C ASP A 219 -19.95 -11.17 -9.63
N SER A 220 -20.43 -12.18 -10.34
CA SER A 220 -19.58 -13.09 -11.14
C SER A 220 -18.75 -12.40 -12.24
N ARG A 221 -19.12 -11.20 -12.66
CA ARG A 221 -18.46 -10.46 -13.76
C ARG A 221 -18.17 -9.00 -13.46
N ASN A 222 -18.74 -8.45 -12.40
CA ASN A 222 -18.63 -7.04 -12.07
C ASN A 222 -18.17 -6.86 -10.64
N ALA A 223 -17.33 -5.87 -10.41
CA ALA A 223 -17.05 -5.33 -9.10
C ALA A 223 -17.17 -3.80 -9.17
N CYS A 224 -17.99 -3.20 -8.32
CA CYS A 224 -18.20 -1.75 -8.23
C CYS A 224 -17.81 -1.29 -6.84
N GLY A 225 -17.01 -0.23 -6.75
CA GLY A 225 -16.56 0.33 -5.48
C GLY A 225 -16.83 1.83 -5.41
N LEU A 226 -17.15 2.29 -4.20
CA LEU A 226 -17.18 3.70 -3.82
C LEU A 226 -16.41 3.82 -2.52
N SER A 227 -15.39 4.69 -2.47
CA SER A 227 -14.65 5.00 -1.25
C SER A 227 -14.52 6.50 -1.02
N GLY A 228 -14.40 6.90 0.25
CA GLY A 228 -14.05 8.24 0.68
C GLY A 228 -12.84 8.16 1.58
N GLN A 229 -11.84 9.01 1.31
CA GLN A 229 -10.52 8.99 1.92
C GLN A 229 -10.17 10.35 2.51
N TYR A 230 -9.40 10.32 3.58
CA TYR A 230 -8.83 11.48 4.25
C TYR A 230 -7.36 11.21 4.57
N ALA A 231 -6.49 12.16 4.26
CA ALA A 231 -5.09 12.14 4.64
C ALA A 231 -4.65 13.49 5.23
N LEU A 232 -3.80 13.44 6.26
CA LEU A 232 -3.19 14.62 6.86
C LEU A 232 -1.70 14.59 6.62
N PHE A 233 -1.28 15.33 5.60
CA PHE A 233 0.12 15.58 5.24
C PHE A 233 0.69 16.80 5.98
N GLN A 234 1.99 17.02 5.90
CA GLN A 234 2.62 18.24 6.43
C GLN A 234 2.11 19.50 5.72
N GLN A 235 1.88 19.43 4.40
CA GLN A 235 1.35 20.53 3.60
C GLN A 235 -0.12 20.86 3.92
N GLY A 236 -0.86 19.92 4.52
CA GLY A 236 -2.27 20.12 4.82
C GLY A 236 -3.11 18.86 4.74
N ARG A 237 -4.39 19.04 4.49
CA ARG A 237 -5.38 17.96 4.41
C ARG A 237 -5.73 17.69 2.96
N GLU A 238 -5.84 16.40 2.63
CA GLU A 238 -6.40 15.98 1.35
C GLU A 238 -7.59 15.06 1.60
N TYR A 239 -8.65 15.26 0.84
CA TYR A 239 -9.81 14.39 0.77
C TYR A 239 -9.93 13.88 -0.64
N SER A 240 -10.28 12.61 -0.79
CA SER A 240 -10.64 12.06 -2.09
C SER A 240 -11.87 11.17 -2.02
N VAL A 241 -12.60 11.12 -3.13
CA VAL A 241 -13.71 10.19 -3.33
C VAL A 241 -13.44 9.47 -4.63
N GLU A 242 -13.43 8.15 -4.57
CA GLU A 242 -13.23 7.29 -5.73
C GLU A 242 -14.48 6.47 -6.02
N MET A 243 -14.87 6.43 -7.29
CA MET A 243 -15.83 5.48 -7.84
C MET A 243 -15.16 4.66 -8.93
N THR A 244 -15.16 3.35 -8.80
CA THR A 244 -14.54 2.43 -9.75
C THR A 244 -15.50 1.30 -10.11
N TRP A 245 -15.38 0.78 -11.34
CA TRP A 245 -16.15 -0.36 -11.82
C TRP A 245 -15.26 -1.27 -12.66
N ARG A 246 -14.95 -2.46 -12.15
CA ARG A 246 -14.25 -3.51 -12.91
C ARG A 246 -15.27 -4.46 -13.51
N ARG A 247 -15.13 -4.69 -14.82
CA ARG A 247 -15.97 -5.64 -15.57
C ARG A 247 -15.12 -6.63 -16.34
N GLN A 248 -15.40 -7.90 -16.13
CA GLN A 248 -14.81 -8.97 -16.89
C GLN A 248 -15.49 -9.05 -18.27
N LEU A 249 -14.75 -8.78 -19.34
CA LEU A 249 -15.20 -8.84 -20.74
C LEU A 249 -15.04 -10.24 -21.29
N THR A 250 -13.89 -10.88 -21.01
CA THR A 250 -13.60 -12.26 -21.39
C THR A 250 -12.97 -12.97 -20.19
N ARG A 251 -12.59 -14.25 -20.34
CA ARG A 251 -11.90 -14.99 -19.28
C ARG A 251 -10.54 -14.41 -18.91
N SER A 252 -9.92 -13.67 -19.82
CA SER A 252 -8.57 -13.12 -19.67
C SER A 252 -8.51 -11.59 -19.79
N LEU A 253 -9.64 -10.90 -19.93
CA LEU A 253 -9.64 -9.45 -20.12
C LEU A 253 -10.68 -8.78 -19.25
N ASP A 254 -10.21 -7.87 -18.40
CA ASP A 254 -11.03 -6.97 -17.60
C ASP A 254 -10.83 -5.52 -18.05
N VAL A 255 -11.89 -4.73 -17.97
CA VAL A 255 -11.86 -3.27 -18.10
C VAL A 255 -12.31 -2.64 -16.80
N GLN A 256 -11.61 -1.58 -16.37
CA GLN A 256 -11.90 -0.89 -15.12
C GLN A 256 -11.86 0.63 -15.31
N PRO A 257 -12.97 1.29 -15.68
CA PRO A 257 -13.11 2.73 -15.58
C PRO A 257 -13.15 3.16 -14.11
N CYS A 258 -12.57 4.33 -13.84
CA CYS A 258 -12.47 4.93 -12.53
C CYS A 258 -12.64 6.44 -12.62
N CYS A 259 -13.30 7.04 -11.64
CA CYS A 259 -13.40 8.48 -11.44
C CYS A 259 -12.96 8.81 -10.02
N GLN A 260 -12.14 9.85 -9.87
CA GLN A 260 -11.73 10.36 -8.56
C GLN A 260 -11.97 11.87 -8.51
N TYR A 261 -12.46 12.34 -7.38
CA TYR A 261 -12.48 13.76 -7.02
C TYR A 261 -11.56 13.95 -5.82
N VAL A 262 -10.58 14.82 -5.98
CA VAL A 262 -9.56 15.11 -4.95
C VAL A 262 -9.61 16.59 -4.63
N THR A 263 -9.55 16.94 -3.35
CA THR A 263 -9.49 18.32 -2.87
C THR A 263 -8.43 18.45 -1.78
N ASN A 264 -7.55 19.44 -1.96
CA ASN A 264 -6.48 19.78 -1.02
C ASN A 264 -6.18 21.28 -1.06
N ALA A 265 -5.10 21.75 -0.44
CA ALA A 265 -4.73 23.17 -0.41
C ALA A 265 -4.36 23.74 -1.79
N ASP A 266 -3.96 22.90 -2.74
CA ASP A 266 -3.55 23.30 -4.08
C ASP A 266 -4.74 23.43 -5.05
N GLY A 267 -5.91 22.88 -4.67
CA GLY A 267 -7.14 23.00 -5.43
C GLY A 267 -8.02 21.75 -5.43
N ASP A 268 -8.95 21.75 -6.37
CA ASP A 268 -9.91 20.67 -6.62
C ASP A 268 -9.58 20.01 -7.97
N PHE A 269 -9.48 18.69 -7.97
CA PHE A 269 -9.10 17.91 -9.14
C PHE A 269 -10.14 16.83 -9.43
N PHE A 270 -10.43 16.64 -10.71
CA PHE A 270 -11.27 15.56 -11.16
C PHE A 270 -10.48 14.67 -12.13
N VAL A 271 -10.28 13.42 -11.77
CA VAL A 271 -9.49 12.44 -12.54
C VAL A 271 -10.42 11.37 -13.08
N VAL A 272 -10.31 11.10 -14.38
CA VAL A 272 -10.97 9.96 -15.02
C VAL A 272 -9.90 9.07 -15.63
N CYS A 273 -9.92 7.81 -15.30
CA CYS A 273 -8.98 6.83 -15.82
C CYS A 273 -9.69 5.53 -16.21
N ALA A 274 -8.99 4.69 -16.96
CA ALA A 274 -9.40 3.34 -17.26
C ALA A 274 -8.19 2.41 -17.28
N ARG A 275 -8.33 1.23 -16.68
CA ARG A 275 -7.34 0.15 -16.73
C ARG A 275 -7.85 -0.98 -17.63
N LEU A 276 -6.92 -1.61 -18.33
CA LEU A 276 -7.11 -2.87 -19.02
C LEU A 276 -6.21 -3.90 -18.34
N CYS A 277 -6.80 -4.93 -17.76
CA CYS A 277 -6.09 -6.03 -17.14
C CYS A 277 -6.21 -7.26 -18.02
N TYR A 278 -5.07 -7.84 -18.39
CA TYR A 278 -5.03 -9.04 -19.22
C TYR A 278 -4.22 -10.14 -18.51
N ASP A 279 -4.88 -11.28 -18.27
CA ASP A 279 -4.28 -12.48 -17.70
C ASP A 279 -3.84 -13.43 -18.81
N PHE A 280 -2.58 -13.88 -18.80
CA PHE A 280 -1.95 -14.72 -19.80
C PHE A 280 -2.18 -16.20 -19.55
#